data_53e2355b2d28cdd922ecae56b0287a15
#
_entry.id   53e2355b2d28cdd922ecae56b0287a15
#
_cell.length_a   1.000
_cell.length_b   1.000
_cell.length_c   1.000
_cell.angle_alpha   90.00
_cell.angle_beta   90.00
_cell.angle_gamma   90.00
#
_symmetry.space_group_name_H-M   'P 1'
#
loop_
_entity.id
_entity.type
_entity.pdbx_description
1 polymer ?
#
loop_
_entity_poly.entity_id
_entity_poly.type
_entity_poly.pdbx_seq_one_letter_code
_entity_poly.pdbx_strand_id
1 'polypeptide(L)'
;MQYGGMTNTPPPNPLPEVLSQDHVFLAVESTDLDGRIIKIQISDHNGNFILDTLVHPRWKIKKGNAQLKHHITDEMASNAPRWKDLLPTIANLTQGKKVIVYNAKFMNAVFYTTSLKYHTPYLNLDLFCLMEATAQIIGVWSEYRQAYIPVKLFDACFDNSIKYNDHKKALMLYELANVLKNK
;
A
#
# COMPACT_ATOMS: atom_id res chain seq x y z
N MET A 1 19.12 -5.67 42.50
CA MET A 1 19.09 -5.55 41.02
C MET A 1 17.77 -4.88 40.66
N GLN A 2 17.81 -3.60 40.27
CA GLN A 2 16.63 -2.88 39.79
C GLN A 2 16.37 -3.30 38.34
N TYR A 3 15.25 -3.97 38.13
CA TYR A 3 14.72 -4.13 36.78
C TYR A 3 14.20 -2.78 36.30
N GLY A 4 14.99 -2.09 35.52
CA GLY A 4 14.54 -0.88 34.80
C GLY A 4 13.37 -1.26 33.91
N GLY A 5 12.16 -0.91 34.33
CA GLY A 5 10.99 -1.04 33.49
C GLY A 5 11.19 -0.20 32.23
N MET A 6 11.32 -0.85 31.06
CA MET A 6 11.20 -0.16 29.79
C MET A 6 9.77 0.40 29.74
N THR A 7 9.65 1.69 29.88
CA THR A 7 8.39 2.38 29.59
C THR A 7 8.16 2.22 28.11
N ASN A 8 7.25 1.32 27.72
CA ASN A 8 6.76 1.16 26.35
C ASN A 8 5.91 2.38 25.95
N THR A 9 6.48 3.56 26.02
CA THR A 9 5.85 4.74 25.43
C THR A 9 5.87 4.57 23.91
N PRO A 10 4.73 4.59 23.24
CA PRO A 10 4.72 4.50 21.78
C PRO A 10 5.60 5.62 21.19
N PRO A 11 6.34 5.36 20.12
CA PRO A 11 7.07 6.41 19.45
C PRO A 11 6.10 7.50 18.97
N PRO A 12 6.57 8.75 18.78
CA PRO A 12 5.72 9.82 18.30
C PRO A 12 5.11 9.44 16.94
N ASN A 13 3.88 9.93 16.70
CA ASN A 13 3.19 9.71 15.44
C ASN A 13 4.02 10.26 14.27
N PRO A 14 4.48 9.44 13.30
CA PRO A 14 5.33 9.89 12.21
C PRO A 14 4.56 10.60 11.07
N LEU A 15 3.23 10.51 11.06
CA LEU A 15 2.41 10.98 9.93
C LEU A 15 2.49 12.50 9.70
N PRO A 16 2.48 13.38 10.72
CA PRO A 16 2.61 14.83 10.46
C PRO A 16 3.87 15.17 9.67
N GLU A 17 5.01 14.57 10.01
CA GLU A 17 6.27 14.78 9.31
C GLU A 17 6.24 14.23 7.88
N VAL A 18 5.76 13.00 7.69
CA VAL A 18 5.69 12.35 6.37
C VAL A 18 4.75 13.10 5.44
N LEU A 19 3.59 13.54 5.92
CA LEU A 19 2.60 14.26 5.12
C LEU A 19 3.00 15.72 4.84
N SER A 20 4.02 16.25 5.50
CA SER A 20 4.61 17.56 5.18
C SER A 20 5.58 17.51 3.99
N GLN A 21 6.06 16.33 3.62
CA GLN A 21 6.93 16.12 2.45
C GLN A 21 6.09 15.96 1.18
N ASP A 22 6.73 16.08 -0.01
CA ASP A 22 6.06 15.71 -1.26
C ASP A 22 5.81 14.21 -1.28
N HIS A 23 4.55 13.82 -1.45
CA HIS A 23 4.14 12.43 -1.32
C HIS A 23 2.99 12.06 -2.26
N VAL A 24 2.85 10.76 -2.47
CA VAL A 24 1.72 10.14 -3.15
C VAL A 24 1.26 8.91 -2.38
N PHE A 25 0.00 8.52 -2.56
CA PHE A 25 -0.55 7.27 -2.03
C PHE A 25 -0.62 6.25 -3.14
N LEU A 26 -0.09 5.05 -2.90
CA LEU A 26 -0.04 3.98 -3.89
C LEU A 26 -0.66 2.70 -3.35
N ALA A 27 -1.56 2.12 -4.14
CA ALA A 27 -2.17 0.82 -3.87
C ALA A 27 -2.14 -0.06 -5.12
N VAL A 28 -2.04 -1.37 -4.93
CA VAL A 28 -2.07 -2.36 -6.01
C VAL A 28 -3.00 -3.52 -5.69
N GLU A 29 -3.51 -4.17 -6.75
CA GLU A 29 -4.02 -5.53 -6.70
C GLU A 29 -3.04 -6.46 -7.41
N SER A 30 -2.88 -7.65 -6.89
CA SER A 30 -1.98 -8.67 -7.45
C SER A 30 -2.70 -10.00 -7.65
N THR A 31 -2.16 -10.82 -8.54
CA THR A 31 -2.73 -12.14 -8.82
C THR A 31 -2.65 -13.10 -7.62
N ASP A 32 -1.76 -12.85 -6.67
CA ASP A 32 -1.56 -13.61 -5.43
C ASP A 32 -0.63 -12.80 -4.51
N LEU A 33 -0.32 -13.30 -3.30
CA LEU A 33 0.64 -12.68 -2.37
C LEU A 33 2.04 -12.51 -3.00
N ASP A 34 2.47 -13.51 -3.78
CA ASP A 34 3.71 -13.48 -4.58
C ASP A 34 3.43 -13.24 -6.07
N GLY A 35 2.28 -12.64 -6.34
CA GLY A 35 1.76 -12.49 -7.68
C GLY A 35 2.29 -11.26 -8.41
N ARG A 36 1.74 -11.08 -9.62
CA ARG A 36 2.01 -9.91 -10.46
C ARG A 36 0.97 -8.83 -10.18
N ILE A 37 1.37 -7.58 -10.31
CA ILE A 37 0.43 -6.46 -10.28
C ILE A 37 -0.53 -6.56 -11.47
N ILE A 38 -1.84 -6.46 -11.18
CA ILE A 38 -2.93 -6.46 -12.17
C ILE A 38 -3.81 -5.21 -12.08
N LYS A 39 -3.63 -4.41 -11.05
CA LYS A 39 -4.18 -3.06 -10.92
C LYS A 39 -3.21 -2.20 -10.14
N ILE A 40 -3.08 -0.94 -10.53
CA ILE A 40 -2.32 0.07 -9.80
C ILE A 40 -3.14 1.34 -9.68
N GLN A 41 -3.11 1.93 -8.49
CA GLN A 41 -3.71 3.21 -8.19
C GLN A 41 -2.67 4.12 -7.53
N ILE A 42 -2.59 5.36 -8.00
CA ILE A 42 -1.79 6.40 -7.37
C ILE A 42 -2.70 7.63 -7.21
N SER A 43 -2.78 8.16 -6.01
CA SER A 43 -3.41 9.46 -5.75
C SER A 43 -2.38 10.48 -5.26
N ASP A 44 -2.66 11.74 -5.53
CA ASP A 44 -1.87 12.86 -5.05
C ASP A 44 -2.13 13.15 -3.56
N HIS A 45 -1.47 14.17 -3.03
CA HIS A 45 -1.60 14.63 -1.64
C HIS A 45 -3.00 15.18 -1.29
N ASN A 46 -3.87 15.41 -2.28
CA ASN A 46 -5.27 15.82 -2.10
C ASN A 46 -6.26 14.66 -2.24
N GLY A 47 -5.76 13.43 -2.48
CA GLY A 47 -6.58 12.24 -2.70
C GLY A 47 -7.14 12.10 -4.12
N ASN A 48 -6.75 12.95 -5.08
CA ASN A 48 -7.18 12.82 -6.47
C ASN A 48 -6.38 11.71 -7.16
N PHE A 49 -7.06 10.84 -7.91
CA PHE A 49 -6.39 9.83 -8.71
C PHE A 49 -5.59 10.48 -9.84
N ILE A 50 -4.28 10.28 -9.84
CA ILE A 50 -3.35 10.65 -10.93
C ILE A 50 -2.98 9.43 -11.79
N LEU A 51 -3.25 8.22 -11.30
CA LEU A 51 -3.22 6.97 -12.05
C LEU A 51 -4.23 5.99 -11.41
N ASP A 52 -5.14 5.45 -12.19
CA ASP A 52 -6.00 4.33 -11.80
C ASP A 52 -6.21 3.44 -13.03
N THR A 53 -5.52 2.31 -13.09
CA THR A 53 -5.58 1.43 -14.26
C THR A 53 -5.39 -0.03 -13.89
N LEU A 54 -6.06 -0.89 -14.66
CA LEU A 54 -5.69 -2.31 -14.72
C LEU A 54 -4.35 -2.46 -15.43
N VAL A 55 -3.70 -3.61 -15.20
CA VAL A 55 -2.46 -4.00 -15.87
C VAL A 55 -2.72 -5.27 -16.65
N HIS A 56 -2.39 -5.28 -17.94
CA HIS A 56 -2.58 -6.45 -18.81
C HIS A 56 -1.78 -7.64 -18.26
N PRO A 57 -2.45 -8.74 -17.88
CA PRO A 57 -1.77 -9.94 -17.39
C PRO A 57 -1.12 -10.66 -18.59
N ARG A 58 0.17 -10.96 -18.47
CA ARG A 58 0.86 -11.77 -19.50
C ARG A 58 0.35 -13.21 -19.53
N TRP A 59 -0.12 -13.71 -18.41
CA TRP A 59 -0.67 -15.05 -18.21
C TRP A 59 -2.02 -14.96 -17.51
N LYS A 60 -2.86 -15.95 -17.70
CA LYS A 60 -4.18 -16.02 -17.07
C LYS A 60 -4.14 -15.75 -15.56
N ILE A 61 -5.09 -14.98 -15.09
CA ILE A 61 -5.35 -14.76 -13.67
C ILE A 61 -5.99 -16.03 -13.13
N LYS A 62 -5.30 -16.72 -12.23
CA LYS A 62 -5.84 -17.93 -11.62
C LYS A 62 -7.02 -17.59 -10.72
N LYS A 63 -8.09 -18.38 -10.81
CA LYS A 63 -9.18 -18.33 -9.84
C LYS A 63 -8.65 -18.77 -8.47
N GLY A 64 -8.80 -17.90 -7.47
CA GLY A 64 -8.29 -18.13 -6.12
C GLY A 64 -8.67 -17.02 -5.17
N ASN A 65 -8.13 -17.08 -3.94
CA ASN A 65 -8.47 -16.14 -2.86
C ASN A 65 -8.21 -14.66 -3.22
N ALA A 66 -7.18 -14.37 -4.01
CA ALA A 66 -6.90 -13.01 -4.46
C ALA A 66 -8.01 -12.52 -5.41
N GLN A 67 -8.40 -13.33 -6.41
CA GLN A 67 -9.45 -12.96 -7.34
C GLN A 67 -10.81 -12.78 -6.65
N LEU A 68 -11.11 -13.58 -5.62
CA LEU A 68 -12.33 -13.42 -4.83
C LEU A 68 -12.39 -12.07 -4.09
N LYS A 69 -11.24 -11.45 -3.82
CA LYS A 69 -11.16 -10.14 -3.17
C LYS A 69 -11.24 -8.99 -4.15
N HIS A 70 -10.46 -9.02 -5.24
CA HIS A 70 -10.37 -7.89 -6.17
C HIS A 70 -11.33 -8.01 -7.37
N HIS A 71 -11.93 -9.18 -7.62
CA HIS A 71 -12.89 -9.48 -8.70
C HIS A 71 -12.40 -9.18 -10.14
N ILE A 72 -11.10 -8.93 -10.33
CA ILE A 72 -10.52 -8.64 -11.65
C ILE A 72 -10.39 -9.95 -12.43
N THR A 73 -10.90 -9.97 -13.66
CA THR A 73 -10.82 -11.10 -14.58
C THR A 73 -9.86 -10.82 -15.73
N ASP A 74 -9.45 -11.88 -16.45
CA ASP A 74 -8.63 -11.74 -17.66
C ASP A 74 -9.31 -10.84 -18.70
N GLU A 75 -10.63 -10.99 -18.86
CA GLU A 75 -11.43 -10.21 -19.81
C GLU A 75 -11.40 -8.71 -19.47
N MET A 76 -11.57 -8.35 -18.18
CA MET A 76 -11.50 -6.96 -17.73
C MET A 76 -10.12 -6.33 -18.01
N ALA A 77 -9.05 -7.11 -17.87
CA ALA A 77 -7.69 -6.63 -18.05
C ALA A 77 -7.11 -6.85 -19.45
N SER A 78 -7.89 -7.42 -20.38
CA SER A 78 -7.41 -7.80 -21.73
C SER A 78 -6.91 -6.62 -22.56
N ASN A 79 -7.53 -5.45 -22.43
CA ASN A 79 -7.18 -4.22 -23.15
C ASN A 79 -6.37 -3.24 -22.29
N ALA A 80 -5.99 -3.63 -21.07
CA ALA A 80 -5.20 -2.78 -20.20
C ALA A 80 -3.75 -2.60 -20.70
N PRO A 81 -3.08 -1.51 -20.36
CA PRO A 81 -1.67 -1.31 -20.69
C PRO A 81 -0.80 -2.40 -20.05
N ARG A 82 0.30 -2.74 -20.72
CA ARG A 82 1.27 -3.70 -20.19
C ARG A 82 2.12 -3.03 -19.11
N TRP A 83 2.60 -3.82 -18.15
CA TRP A 83 3.46 -3.33 -17.08
C TRP A 83 4.63 -2.47 -17.57
N LYS A 84 5.35 -2.94 -18.60
CA LYS A 84 6.48 -2.21 -19.19
C LYS A 84 6.11 -0.82 -19.70
N ASP A 85 4.89 -0.64 -20.19
CA ASP A 85 4.42 0.61 -20.77
C ASP A 85 3.98 1.60 -19.66
N LEU A 86 3.64 1.09 -18.48
CA LEU A 86 3.30 1.89 -17.29
C LEU A 86 4.53 2.36 -16.49
N LEU A 87 5.65 1.65 -16.56
CA LEU A 87 6.83 1.93 -15.74
C LEU A 87 7.32 3.38 -15.83
N PRO A 88 7.45 4.01 -17.03
CA PRO A 88 7.88 5.40 -17.12
C PRO A 88 6.91 6.36 -16.41
N THR A 89 5.61 6.11 -16.53
CA THR A 89 4.58 6.92 -15.86
C THR A 89 4.66 6.75 -14.35
N ILE A 90 4.76 5.51 -13.85
CA ILE A 90 4.88 5.25 -12.40
C ILE A 90 6.15 5.90 -11.86
N ALA A 91 7.29 5.73 -12.54
CA ALA A 91 8.55 6.34 -12.15
C ALA A 91 8.44 7.87 -12.05
N ASN A 92 7.87 8.53 -13.05
CA ASN A 92 7.69 9.98 -13.06
C ASN A 92 6.76 10.47 -11.94
N LEU A 93 5.67 9.75 -11.66
CA LEU A 93 4.72 10.11 -10.62
C LEU A 93 5.28 9.94 -9.20
N THR A 94 6.27 9.06 -9.02
CA THR A 94 6.84 8.72 -7.70
C THR A 94 8.25 9.26 -7.47
N GLN A 95 8.90 9.80 -8.51
CA GLN A 95 10.28 10.30 -8.42
C GLN A 95 10.40 11.43 -7.41
N GLY A 96 11.32 11.28 -6.45
CA GLY A 96 11.61 12.27 -5.41
C GLY A 96 10.50 12.43 -4.36
N LYS A 97 9.50 11.56 -4.37
CA LYS A 97 8.36 11.62 -3.45
C LYS A 97 8.38 10.47 -2.45
N LYS A 98 7.83 10.71 -1.27
CA LYS A 98 7.47 9.66 -0.34
C LYS A 98 6.25 8.91 -0.87
N VAL A 99 6.37 7.58 -1.03
CA VAL A 99 5.27 6.73 -1.53
C VAL A 99 4.60 6.03 -0.35
N ILE A 100 3.43 6.52 0.03
CA ILE A 100 2.67 5.99 1.16
C ILE A 100 1.87 4.78 0.70
N VAL A 101 2.11 3.63 1.35
CA VAL A 101 1.48 2.34 1.07
C VAL A 101 0.97 1.70 2.35
N TYR A 102 -0.01 0.79 2.29
CA TYR A 102 -0.50 0.15 3.51
C TYR A 102 0.45 -0.92 4.06
N ASN A 103 1.11 -1.69 3.22
CA ASN A 103 2.07 -2.73 3.61
C ASN A 103 3.31 -2.64 2.72
N ALA A 104 4.36 -1.97 3.22
CA ALA A 104 5.58 -1.74 2.45
C ALA A 104 6.30 -3.03 2.09
N LYS A 105 6.33 -4.02 3.00
CA LYS A 105 6.96 -5.33 2.74
C LYS A 105 6.26 -6.06 1.59
N PHE A 106 4.94 -6.10 1.61
CA PHE A 106 4.15 -6.68 0.51
C PHE A 106 4.37 -5.89 -0.78
N MET A 107 4.36 -4.56 -0.72
CA MET A 107 4.55 -3.70 -1.88
C MET A 107 5.91 -3.96 -2.55
N ASN A 108 7.00 -3.99 -1.79
CA ASN A 108 8.32 -4.35 -2.30
C ASN A 108 8.34 -5.72 -2.96
N ALA A 109 7.77 -6.73 -2.32
CA ALA A 109 7.74 -8.10 -2.85
C ALA A 109 6.97 -8.18 -4.18
N VAL A 110 5.80 -7.55 -4.27
CA VAL A 110 4.97 -7.62 -5.49
C VAL A 110 5.55 -6.81 -6.65
N PHE A 111 6.18 -5.66 -6.38
CA PHE A 111 6.92 -4.90 -7.40
C PHE A 111 8.13 -5.69 -7.92
N TYR A 112 8.90 -6.28 -7.01
CA TYR A 112 10.04 -7.13 -7.38
C TYR A 112 9.60 -8.34 -8.23
N THR A 113 8.61 -9.09 -7.78
CA THR A 113 8.08 -10.25 -8.52
C THR A 113 7.52 -9.84 -9.89
N THR A 114 6.82 -8.71 -9.95
CA THR A 114 6.29 -8.19 -11.21
C THR A 114 7.42 -7.87 -12.18
N SER A 115 8.44 -7.15 -11.72
CA SER A 115 9.62 -6.81 -12.54
C SER A 115 10.35 -8.04 -13.06
N LEU A 116 10.58 -9.05 -12.20
CA LEU A 116 11.19 -10.32 -12.61
C LEU A 116 10.37 -11.04 -13.69
N LYS A 117 9.06 -11.21 -13.45
CA LYS A 117 8.18 -11.96 -14.36
C LYS A 117 7.98 -11.28 -15.70
N TYR A 118 8.03 -9.95 -15.75
CA TYR A 118 7.88 -9.19 -16.98
C TYR A 118 9.22 -8.81 -17.63
N HIS A 119 10.35 -9.19 -17.03
CA HIS A 119 11.71 -8.83 -17.50
C HIS A 119 11.88 -7.33 -17.66
N THR A 120 11.50 -6.57 -16.63
CA THR A 120 11.60 -5.11 -16.60
C THR A 120 12.50 -4.64 -15.46
N PRO A 121 13.05 -3.42 -15.52
CA PRO A 121 13.74 -2.83 -14.40
C PRO A 121 12.86 -2.81 -13.14
N TYR A 122 13.47 -3.00 -11.98
CA TYR A 122 12.83 -2.81 -10.68
C TYR A 122 12.78 -1.31 -10.35
N LEU A 123 11.60 -0.82 -9.96
CA LEU A 123 11.45 0.53 -9.43
C LEU A 123 11.72 0.52 -7.93
N ASN A 124 12.79 1.16 -7.53
CA ASN A 124 13.09 1.40 -6.12
C ASN A 124 12.28 2.62 -5.64
N LEU A 125 11.19 2.38 -4.91
CA LEU A 125 10.31 3.41 -4.38
C LEU A 125 10.69 3.76 -2.95
N ASP A 126 10.64 5.04 -2.59
CA ASP A 126 10.82 5.50 -1.20
C ASP A 126 9.51 5.25 -0.42
N LEU A 127 9.33 4.01 0.07
CA LEU A 127 8.09 3.57 0.69
C LEU A 127 7.98 3.99 2.14
N PHE A 128 6.80 4.51 2.52
CA PHE A 128 6.36 4.66 3.90
C PHE A 128 5.20 3.68 4.19
N CYS A 129 5.31 2.93 5.29
CA CYS A 129 4.35 1.91 5.68
C CYS A 129 3.26 2.47 6.59
N LEU A 130 2.10 2.80 6.02
CA LEU A 130 0.96 3.30 6.79
C LEU A 130 0.41 2.26 7.77
N MET A 131 0.52 0.95 7.46
CA MET A 131 0.10 -0.12 8.37
C MET A 131 0.92 -0.13 9.67
N GLU A 132 2.24 0.07 9.57
CA GLU A 132 3.11 0.15 10.76
C GLU A 132 2.83 1.42 11.57
N ALA A 133 2.67 2.57 10.92
CA ALA A 133 2.28 3.80 11.59
C ALA A 133 0.91 3.66 12.28
N THR A 134 -0.07 3.05 11.62
CA THR A 134 -1.39 2.75 12.21
C THR A 134 -1.27 1.86 13.44
N ALA A 135 -0.47 0.79 13.37
CA ALA A 135 -0.25 -0.11 14.49
C ALA A 135 0.38 0.60 15.71
N GLN A 136 1.33 1.48 15.48
CA GLN A 136 1.96 2.31 16.52
C GLN A 136 0.96 3.27 17.17
N ILE A 137 0.13 3.95 16.37
CA ILE A 137 -0.88 4.90 16.85
C ILE A 137 -1.97 4.20 17.69
N ILE A 138 -2.40 3.01 17.27
CA ILE A 138 -3.35 2.18 18.02
C ILE A 138 -2.72 1.66 19.32
N GLY A 139 -1.42 1.40 19.34
CA GLY A 139 -0.63 1.14 20.52
C GLY A 139 -0.78 -0.25 21.14
N VAL A 140 -1.38 -1.24 20.44
CA VAL A 140 -1.50 -2.62 20.97
C VAL A 140 -0.19 -3.36 20.77
N TRP A 141 0.58 -3.50 21.84
CA TRP A 141 1.88 -4.20 21.83
C TRP A 141 1.73 -5.72 21.96
N SER A 142 2.54 -6.47 21.24
CA SER A 142 2.66 -7.92 21.37
C SER A 142 4.02 -8.30 21.95
N GLU A 143 4.04 -8.82 23.16
CA GLU A 143 5.25 -9.33 23.81
C GLU A 143 5.89 -10.47 23.00
N TYR A 144 5.07 -11.34 22.41
CA TYR A 144 5.56 -12.45 21.58
C TYR A 144 6.27 -11.98 20.31
N ARG A 145 5.75 -10.91 19.67
CA ARG A 145 6.31 -10.38 18.40
C ARG A 145 7.35 -9.29 18.62
N GLN A 146 7.46 -8.77 19.84
CA GLN A 146 8.26 -7.58 20.16
C GLN A 146 7.97 -6.41 19.19
N ALA A 147 6.69 -6.23 18.87
CA ALA A 147 6.19 -5.24 17.92
C ALA A 147 4.72 -4.89 18.17
N TYR A 148 4.27 -3.75 17.66
CA TYR A 148 2.86 -3.42 17.61
C TYR A 148 2.10 -4.35 16.66
N ILE A 149 0.85 -4.70 17.03
CA ILE A 149 0.02 -5.63 16.24
C ILE A 149 -0.49 -4.91 14.98
N PRO A 150 -0.12 -5.39 13.76
CA PRO A 150 -0.62 -4.80 12.53
C PRO A 150 -2.15 -4.95 12.42
N VAL A 151 -2.81 -3.89 11.97
CA VAL A 151 -4.25 -3.86 11.72
C VAL A 151 -4.50 -3.98 10.21
N LYS A 152 -5.57 -4.66 9.79
CA LYS A 152 -5.95 -4.70 8.37
C LYS A 152 -6.49 -3.34 7.92
N LEU A 153 -6.30 -2.98 6.65
CA LEU A 153 -6.80 -1.71 6.11
C LEU A 153 -8.31 -1.55 6.31
N PHE A 154 -9.07 -2.64 6.13
CA PHE A 154 -10.51 -2.63 6.36
C PHE A 154 -10.87 -2.23 7.81
N ASP A 155 -10.24 -2.89 8.78
CA ASP A 155 -10.49 -2.66 10.21
C ASP A 155 -10.05 -1.23 10.59
N ALA A 156 -8.88 -0.78 10.11
CA ALA A 156 -8.40 0.58 10.34
C ALA A 156 -9.34 1.66 9.77
N CYS A 157 -9.90 1.44 8.58
CA CYS A 157 -10.90 2.33 8.00
C CYS A 157 -12.18 2.33 8.82
N PHE A 158 -12.67 1.15 9.20
CA PHE A 158 -13.89 0.99 9.99
C PHE A 158 -13.80 1.71 11.34
N ASP A 159 -12.71 1.50 12.08
CA ASP A 159 -12.46 2.11 13.40
C ASP A 159 -12.32 3.65 13.34
N ASN A 160 -12.06 4.18 12.15
CA ASN A 160 -11.93 5.62 11.90
C ASN A 160 -13.11 6.20 11.10
N SER A 161 -14.23 5.49 11.00
CA SER A 161 -15.45 5.91 10.30
C SER A 161 -15.24 6.25 8.83
N ILE A 162 -14.24 5.63 8.19
CA ILE A 162 -13.97 5.76 6.76
C ILE A 162 -14.73 4.68 6.02
N LYS A 163 -15.53 5.09 5.02
CA LYS A 163 -16.28 4.15 4.19
C LYS A 163 -15.32 3.35 3.31
N TYR A 164 -15.12 2.09 3.67
CA TYR A 164 -14.23 1.20 2.93
C TYR A 164 -14.71 0.93 1.50
N ASN A 165 -13.79 1.00 0.53
CA ASN A 165 -14.05 0.74 -0.88
C ASN A 165 -12.86 0.02 -1.53
N ASP A 166 -13.02 -1.28 -1.83
CA ASP A 166 -11.99 -2.09 -2.46
C ASP A 166 -11.50 -1.57 -3.82
N HIS A 167 -12.36 -0.83 -4.53
CA HIS A 167 -12.00 -0.28 -5.84
C HIS A 167 -11.20 1.03 -5.78
N LYS A 168 -11.09 1.66 -4.60
CA LYS A 168 -10.45 2.97 -4.39
C LYS A 168 -9.43 2.96 -3.26
N LYS A 169 -8.57 1.94 -3.20
CA LYS A 169 -7.64 1.75 -2.07
C LYS A 169 -6.68 2.91 -1.86
N ALA A 170 -6.12 3.52 -2.91
CA ALA A 170 -5.23 4.68 -2.75
C ALA A 170 -5.95 5.87 -2.09
N LEU A 171 -7.25 6.08 -2.36
CA LEU A 171 -8.06 7.06 -1.67
C LEU A 171 -8.25 6.69 -0.18
N MET A 172 -8.46 5.40 0.13
CA MET A 172 -8.56 4.96 1.53
C MET A 172 -7.27 5.24 2.31
N LEU A 173 -6.11 5.10 1.67
CA LEU A 173 -4.83 5.44 2.31
C LEU A 173 -4.73 6.93 2.62
N TYR A 174 -5.15 7.78 1.68
CA TYR A 174 -5.22 9.23 1.87
C TYR A 174 -6.13 9.61 3.04
N GLU A 175 -7.38 9.11 3.04
CA GLU A 175 -8.36 9.40 4.09
C GLU A 175 -7.85 8.93 5.47
N LEU A 176 -7.34 7.70 5.55
CA LEU A 176 -6.82 7.13 6.79
C LEU A 176 -5.60 7.92 7.32
N ALA A 177 -4.65 8.26 6.47
CA ALA A 177 -3.48 9.03 6.87
C ALA A 177 -3.88 10.41 7.42
N ASN A 178 -4.85 11.09 6.78
CA ASN A 178 -5.34 12.40 7.21
C ASN A 178 -6.12 12.36 8.53
N VAL A 179 -6.83 11.27 8.83
CA VAL A 179 -7.47 11.09 10.14
C VAL A 179 -6.42 10.78 11.20
N LEU A 180 -5.48 9.88 10.92
CA LEU A 180 -4.49 9.43 11.89
C LEU A 180 -3.41 10.46 12.23
N LYS A 181 -3.10 11.41 11.33
CA LYS A 181 -2.09 12.46 11.61
C LYS A 181 -2.41 13.33 12.82
N ASN A 182 -3.68 13.37 13.23
CA ASN A 182 -4.15 14.20 14.35
C ASN A 182 -4.33 13.38 15.64
N LYS A 183 -3.96 12.12 15.66
CA LYS A 183 -3.95 11.25 16.85
C LYS A 183 -2.55 11.13 17.40
#